data_13c437a7ccbd0ab1e9f250165843839d
#
_entry.id   13c437a7ccbd0ab1e9f250165843839d
#
_cell.length_a   1.000
_cell.length_b   1.000
_cell.length_c   1.000
_cell.angle_alpha   90.00
_cell.angle_beta   90.00
_cell.angle_gamma   90.00
#
_symmetry.space_group_name_H-M   'P 1'
#
loop_
_entity.id
_entity.type
_entity.pdbx_description
1 polymer ?
#
loop_
_entity_poly.entity_id
_entity_poly.type
_entity_poly.pdbx_seq_one_letter_code
_entity_poly.pdbx_strand_id
1 'polypeptide(L)'
;MTSTTFFVVEIISFFYFILGGLFMLIKFVVILISLILIGILANYSGKLVEFIKLPSLIGMILLGMIVGPSFLNLVPQSTLNISPYIKDIALVTVLFIGGLGISINQMKQIGRPAVFLSIIPATLEGLTIAFLSMIFLNFTFVQGAILGFIIAAVSPAVLVPSMVDLIKRKIGQDKAIPQMLLVGASADDTVAITLFTTFLGIYMSSNNGQSISIASELFSIPITIISSIFIGWLLAFLTKKLLKVIKFNALRVIIAFIVCLLIRLVENTFHLKIHKSL
;
A
#
# COMPACT_ATOMS: atom_id res chain seq x y z
N MET A 1 -25.47 -45.41 26.72
CA MET A 1 -25.13 -44.91 25.33
C MET A 1 -24.07 -45.88 24.81
N THR A 2 -24.42 -46.69 23.84
CA THR A 2 -23.67 -47.88 23.46
C THR A 2 -22.40 -47.55 22.67
N SER A 3 -21.34 -48.37 22.82
CA SER A 3 -20.05 -48.30 22.14
C SER A 3 -20.16 -48.07 20.62
N THR A 4 -21.24 -48.53 20.00
CA THR A 4 -21.56 -48.32 18.55
C THR A 4 -21.86 -46.88 18.19
N THR A 5 -22.52 -46.10 19.04
CA THR A 5 -22.81 -44.68 18.76
C THR A 5 -21.55 -43.82 18.83
N PHE A 6 -20.62 -44.14 19.71
CA PHE A 6 -19.33 -43.46 19.81
C PHE A 6 -18.48 -43.71 18.57
N PHE A 7 -18.40 -44.93 18.09
CA PHE A 7 -17.63 -45.31 16.89
C PHE A 7 -18.18 -44.65 15.59
N VAL A 8 -19.52 -44.56 15.48
CA VAL A 8 -20.15 -43.88 14.34
C VAL A 8 -19.85 -42.38 14.34
N VAL A 9 -19.85 -41.71 15.50
CA VAL A 9 -19.52 -40.27 15.62
C VAL A 9 -18.05 -40.01 15.26
N GLU A 10 -17.12 -40.90 15.66
CA GLU A 10 -15.70 -40.77 15.27
C GLU A 10 -15.49 -40.92 13.76
N ILE A 11 -16.13 -41.88 13.12
CA ILE A 11 -16.05 -42.06 11.65
C ILE A 11 -16.61 -40.84 10.94
N ILE A 12 -17.74 -40.32 11.37
CA ILE A 12 -18.36 -39.14 10.77
C ILE A 12 -17.43 -37.90 10.95
N SER A 13 -16.87 -37.69 12.14
CA SER A 13 -15.97 -36.57 12.41
C SER A 13 -14.67 -36.65 11.58
N PHE A 14 -14.12 -37.87 11.42
CA PHE A 14 -12.96 -38.12 10.57
C PHE A 14 -13.25 -37.86 9.08
N PHE A 15 -14.45 -38.25 8.63
CA PHE A 15 -14.87 -37.98 7.26
C PHE A 15 -15.06 -36.47 6.98
N TYR A 16 -15.65 -35.74 7.92
CA TYR A 16 -15.75 -34.28 7.85
C TYR A 16 -14.38 -33.60 7.88
N PHE A 17 -13.42 -34.11 8.64
CA PHE A 17 -12.06 -33.59 8.67
C PHE A 17 -11.34 -33.76 7.31
N ILE A 18 -11.46 -34.95 6.69
CA ILE A 18 -10.87 -35.22 5.37
C ILE A 18 -11.54 -34.35 4.30
N LEU A 19 -12.88 -34.27 4.29
CA LEU A 19 -13.61 -33.43 3.33
C LEU A 19 -13.26 -31.94 3.49
N GLY A 20 -13.13 -31.46 4.73
CA GLY A 20 -12.69 -30.11 5.04
C GLY A 20 -11.27 -29.82 4.53
N GLY A 21 -10.35 -30.77 4.72
CA GLY A 21 -8.97 -30.67 4.20
C GLY A 21 -8.92 -30.65 2.68
N LEU A 22 -9.68 -31.53 2.02
CA LEU A 22 -9.78 -31.58 0.56
C LEU A 22 -10.36 -30.27 -0.02
N PHE A 23 -11.40 -29.74 0.61
CA PHE A 23 -12.02 -28.46 0.20
C PHE A 23 -11.06 -27.27 0.35
N MET A 24 -10.26 -27.23 1.44
CA MET A 24 -9.22 -26.22 1.61
C MET A 24 -8.13 -26.34 0.55
N LEU A 25 -7.71 -27.57 0.23
CA LEU A 25 -6.71 -27.81 -0.82
C LEU A 25 -7.21 -27.33 -2.19
N ILE A 26 -8.45 -27.68 -2.55
CA ILE A 26 -9.07 -27.22 -3.80
C ILE A 26 -9.13 -25.69 -3.85
N LYS A 27 -9.57 -25.03 -2.78
CA LYS A 27 -9.57 -23.55 -2.72
C LYS A 27 -8.17 -22.98 -2.93
N PHE A 28 -7.16 -23.54 -2.27
CA PHE A 28 -5.77 -23.10 -2.41
C PHE A 28 -5.28 -23.24 -3.86
N VAL A 29 -5.54 -24.37 -4.49
CA VAL A 29 -5.17 -24.62 -5.90
C VAL A 29 -5.87 -23.63 -6.84
N VAL A 30 -7.17 -23.39 -6.65
CA VAL A 30 -7.93 -22.41 -7.43
C VAL A 30 -7.36 -21.00 -7.30
N ILE A 31 -7.02 -20.57 -6.08
CA ILE A 31 -6.37 -19.29 -5.82
C ILE A 31 -5.03 -19.20 -6.56
N LEU A 32 -4.20 -20.23 -6.45
CA LEU A 32 -2.88 -20.24 -7.06
C LEU A 32 -2.96 -20.16 -8.59
N ILE A 33 -3.83 -20.97 -9.20
CA ILE A 33 -4.05 -20.97 -10.65
C ILE A 33 -4.58 -19.61 -11.10
N SER A 34 -5.57 -19.06 -10.43
CA SER A 34 -6.15 -17.76 -10.79
C SER A 34 -5.12 -16.62 -10.69
N LEU A 35 -4.26 -16.60 -9.67
CA LEU A 35 -3.19 -15.61 -9.55
C LEU A 35 -2.15 -15.73 -10.66
N ILE A 36 -1.76 -16.94 -11.02
CA ILE A 36 -0.82 -17.18 -12.13
C ILE A 36 -1.44 -16.70 -13.46
N LEU A 37 -2.68 -17.06 -13.72
CA LEU A 37 -3.39 -16.64 -14.94
C LEU A 37 -3.55 -15.12 -15.01
N ILE A 38 -3.99 -14.48 -13.93
CA ILE A 38 -4.13 -13.03 -13.87
C ILE A 38 -2.76 -12.37 -14.08
N GLY A 39 -1.69 -12.88 -13.46
CA GLY A 39 -0.33 -12.36 -13.63
C GLY A 39 0.17 -12.45 -15.07
N ILE A 40 -0.05 -13.59 -15.73
CA ILE A 40 0.30 -13.78 -17.14
C ILE A 40 -0.49 -12.83 -18.03
N LEU A 41 -1.82 -12.78 -17.89
CA LEU A 41 -2.70 -11.92 -18.67
C LEU A 41 -2.39 -10.43 -18.44
N ALA A 42 -2.11 -10.03 -17.20
CA ALA A 42 -1.72 -8.67 -16.85
C ALA A 42 -0.40 -8.27 -17.54
N ASN A 43 0.58 -9.16 -17.57
CA ASN A 43 1.85 -8.89 -18.27
C ASN A 43 1.64 -8.75 -19.78
N TYR A 44 0.79 -9.59 -20.38
CA TYR A 44 0.46 -9.47 -21.80
C TYR A 44 -0.31 -8.19 -22.11
N SER A 45 -1.32 -7.84 -21.33
CA SER A 45 -2.10 -6.60 -21.51
C SER A 45 -1.24 -5.35 -21.32
N GLY A 46 -0.31 -5.38 -20.35
CA GLY A 46 0.68 -4.32 -20.17
C GLY A 46 1.54 -4.12 -21.43
N LYS A 47 2.12 -5.19 -21.97
CA LYS A 47 2.94 -5.13 -23.20
C LYS A 47 2.15 -4.64 -24.41
N LEU A 48 0.88 -5.02 -24.55
CA LEU A 48 0.01 -4.53 -25.64
C LEU A 48 -0.16 -3.02 -25.57
N VAL A 49 -0.33 -2.47 -24.38
CA VAL A 49 -0.50 -1.02 -24.18
C VAL A 49 0.83 -0.27 -24.35
N GLU A 50 1.96 -0.87 -23.99
CA GLU A 50 3.30 -0.32 -24.26
C GLU A 50 3.57 -0.16 -25.77
N PHE A 51 3.01 -1.05 -26.59
CA PHE A 51 3.13 -0.93 -28.05
C PHE A 51 2.54 0.39 -28.60
N ILE A 52 1.51 0.91 -27.96
CA ILE A 52 0.93 2.22 -28.27
C ILE A 52 1.54 3.37 -27.45
N LYS A 53 2.72 3.15 -26.85
CA LYS A 53 3.50 4.12 -26.06
C LYS A 53 2.80 4.62 -24.79
N LEU A 54 1.87 3.86 -24.24
CA LEU A 54 1.24 4.12 -22.95
C LEU A 54 1.90 3.26 -21.84
N PRO A 55 1.84 3.70 -20.59
CA PRO A 55 2.34 2.89 -19.46
C PRO A 55 1.66 1.53 -19.36
N SER A 56 2.42 0.47 -19.15
CA SER A 56 1.91 -0.91 -19.01
C SER A 56 0.83 -1.06 -17.94
N LEU A 57 0.89 -0.23 -16.90
CA LEU A 57 -0.09 -0.20 -15.82
C LEU A 57 -1.52 0.00 -16.33
N ILE A 58 -1.72 0.83 -17.37
CA ILE A 58 -3.05 1.07 -17.96
C ILE A 58 -3.64 -0.24 -18.49
N GLY A 59 -2.84 -1.03 -19.20
CA GLY A 59 -3.28 -2.34 -19.71
C GLY A 59 -3.65 -3.31 -18.58
N MET A 60 -2.86 -3.33 -17.51
CA MET A 60 -3.13 -4.16 -16.33
C MET A 60 -4.43 -3.76 -15.63
N ILE A 61 -4.70 -2.44 -15.48
CA ILE A 61 -5.94 -1.93 -14.87
C ILE A 61 -7.14 -2.29 -15.75
N LEU A 62 -7.07 -2.03 -17.06
CA LEU A 62 -8.15 -2.37 -17.99
C LEU A 62 -8.46 -3.86 -17.98
N LEU A 63 -7.44 -4.71 -17.98
CA LEU A 63 -7.64 -6.16 -17.83
C LEU A 63 -8.36 -6.48 -16.52
N GLY A 64 -7.91 -5.90 -15.40
CA GLY A 64 -8.53 -6.12 -14.09
C GLY A 64 -10.00 -5.71 -14.05
N MET A 65 -10.36 -4.62 -14.73
CA MET A 65 -11.76 -4.18 -14.88
C MET A 65 -12.57 -5.17 -15.70
N ILE A 66 -12.01 -5.69 -16.80
CA ILE A 66 -12.69 -6.64 -17.71
C ILE A 66 -12.91 -7.99 -17.02
N VAL A 67 -11.87 -8.58 -16.41
CA VAL A 67 -11.98 -9.91 -15.78
C VAL A 67 -12.58 -9.87 -14.38
N GLY A 68 -12.61 -8.69 -13.77
CA GLY A 68 -13.09 -8.46 -12.41
C GLY A 68 -14.61 -8.59 -12.25
N PRO A 69 -15.09 -8.42 -11.01
CA PRO A 69 -16.52 -8.59 -10.67
C PRO A 69 -17.43 -7.55 -11.33
N SER A 70 -16.86 -6.42 -11.81
CA SER A 70 -17.64 -5.35 -12.43
C SER A 70 -18.07 -5.64 -13.87
N PHE A 71 -17.41 -6.58 -14.58
CA PHE A 71 -17.72 -6.86 -15.98
C PHE A 71 -17.91 -8.36 -16.24
N LEU A 72 -16.84 -9.16 -16.39
CA LEU A 72 -16.95 -10.59 -16.72
C LEU A 72 -17.07 -11.50 -15.49
N ASN A 73 -16.73 -11.01 -14.32
CA ASN A 73 -16.76 -11.76 -13.05
C ASN A 73 -16.05 -13.13 -13.12
N LEU A 74 -14.88 -13.17 -13.79
CA LEU A 74 -14.10 -14.40 -13.98
C LEU A 74 -13.18 -14.72 -12.80
N VAL A 75 -12.92 -13.72 -11.92
CA VAL A 75 -12.03 -13.90 -10.78
C VAL A 75 -12.79 -14.59 -9.64
N PRO A 76 -12.32 -15.76 -9.17
CA PRO A 76 -12.97 -16.47 -8.07
C PRO A 76 -13.06 -15.62 -6.80
N GLN A 77 -14.19 -15.71 -6.09
CA GLN A 77 -14.39 -14.96 -4.83
C GLN A 77 -13.32 -15.28 -3.79
N SER A 78 -12.80 -16.49 -3.76
CA SER A 78 -11.68 -16.88 -2.88
C SER A 78 -10.41 -16.08 -3.16
N THR A 79 -10.14 -15.76 -4.43
CA THR A 79 -9.00 -14.92 -4.84
C THR A 79 -9.25 -13.45 -4.51
N LEU A 80 -10.47 -12.95 -4.69
CA LEU A 80 -10.83 -11.59 -4.30
C LEU A 80 -10.69 -11.37 -2.79
N ASN A 81 -11.07 -12.35 -1.97
CA ASN A 81 -10.99 -12.27 -0.50
C ASN A 81 -9.55 -12.16 0.02
N ILE A 82 -8.56 -12.72 -0.69
CA ILE A 82 -7.14 -12.60 -0.31
C ILE A 82 -6.45 -11.40 -0.97
N SER A 83 -7.11 -10.69 -1.88
CA SER A 83 -6.49 -9.56 -2.62
C SER A 83 -5.96 -8.44 -1.71
N PRO A 84 -6.58 -8.10 -0.55
CA PRO A 84 -6.00 -7.11 0.35
C PRO A 84 -4.61 -7.50 0.86
N TYR A 85 -4.43 -8.76 1.25
CA TYR A 85 -3.13 -9.28 1.70
C TYR A 85 -2.07 -9.26 0.59
N ILE A 86 -2.47 -9.58 -0.65
CA ILE A 86 -1.57 -9.52 -1.81
C ILE A 86 -1.14 -8.08 -2.08
N LYS A 87 -2.07 -7.12 -1.99
CA LYS A 87 -1.77 -5.69 -2.12
C LYS A 87 -0.79 -5.22 -1.04
N ASP A 88 -0.99 -5.62 0.22
CA ASP A 88 -0.08 -5.28 1.31
C ASP A 88 1.33 -5.84 1.08
N ILE A 89 1.44 -7.11 0.68
CA ILE A 89 2.73 -7.73 0.35
C ILE A 89 3.40 -6.98 -0.81
N ALA A 90 2.66 -6.65 -1.86
CA ALA A 90 3.16 -5.90 -3.00
C ALA A 90 3.65 -4.51 -2.59
N LEU A 91 2.88 -3.77 -1.79
CA LEU A 91 3.26 -2.46 -1.27
C LEU A 91 4.55 -2.53 -0.45
N VAL A 92 4.62 -3.47 0.52
CA VAL A 92 5.84 -3.66 1.34
C VAL A 92 7.04 -4.01 0.46
N THR A 93 6.84 -4.88 -0.56
CA THR A 93 7.93 -5.25 -1.49
C THR A 93 8.47 -4.04 -2.24
N VAL A 94 7.59 -3.22 -2.80
CA VAL A 94 7.95 -2.02 -3.56
C VAL A 94 8.70 -1.02 -2.67
N LEU A 95 8.17 -0.73 -1.47
CA LEU A 95 8.80 0.19 -0.51
C LEU A 95 10.14 -0.35 0.01
N PHE A 96 10.24 -1.64 0.26
CA PHE A 96 11.49 -2.29 0.69
C PHE A 96 12.58 -2.17 -0.36
N ILE A 97 12.27 -2.46 -1.65
CA ILE A 97 13.19 -2.30 -2.77
C ILE A 97 13.61 -0.83 -2.91
N GLY A 98 12.66 0.09 -2.85
CA GLY A 98 12.92 1.53 -2.88
C GLY A 98 13.85 1.97 -1.74
N GLY A 99 13.58 1.52 -0.52
CA GLY A 99 14.40 1.81 0.66
C GLY A 99 15.83 1.28 0.56
N LEU A 100 16.03 0.08 -0.01
CA LEU A 100 17.37 -0.47 -0.25
C LEU A 100 18.17 0.35 -1.28
N GLY A 101 17.52 1.10 -2.16
CA GLY A 101 18.15 1.97 -3.15
C GLY A 101 18.72 3.27 -2.58
N ILE A 102 18.46 3.59 -1.30
CA ILE A 102 18.83 4.87 -0.69
C ILE A 102 20.03 4.70 0.26
N SER A 103 21.09 5.47 0.04
CA SER A 103 22.24 5.50 0.95
C SER A 103 22.13 6.64 1.98
N ILE A 104 22.75 6.45 3.17
CA ILE A 104 22.77 7.47 4.24
C ILE A 104 23.44 8.78 3.78
N ASN A 105 24.47 8.69 2.94
CA ASN A 105 25.15 9.88 2.42
C ASN A 105 24.23 10.68 1.48
N GLN A 106 23.47 10.00 0.64
CA GLN A 106 22.46 10.61 -0.23
C GLN A 106 21.35 11.25 0.59
N MET A 107 20.88 10.60 1.66
CA MET A 107 19.86 11.17 2.56
C MET A 107 20.29 12.51 3.17
N LYS A 108 21.57 12.68 3.52
CA LYS A 108 22.10 13.96 4.03
C LYS A 108 22.02 15.07 2.97
N GLN A 109 22.20 14.74 1.69
CA GLN A 109 22.15 15.71 0.59
C GLN A 109 20.70 16.09 0.22
N ILE A 110 19.75 15.15 0.34
CA ILE A 110 18.38 15.32 -0.11
C ILE A 110 17.42 15.82 0.99
N GLY A 111 17.86 15.98 2.23
CA GLY A 111 16.99 16.25 3.38
C GLY A 111 15.99 17.40 3.17
N ARG A 112 16.49 18.63 2.90
CA ARG A 112 15.59 19.78 2.67
C ARG A 112 14.72 19.65 1.42
N PRO A 113 15.28 19.34 0.23
CA PRO A 113 14.46 19.13 -0.97
C PRO A 113 13.41 18.04 -0.82
N ALA A 114 13.70 16.93 -0.12
CA ALA A 114 12.73 15.87 0.12
C ALA A 114 11.54 16.35 0.97
N VAL A 115 11.78 17.17 2.00
CA VAL A 115 10.69 17.79 2.80
C VAL A 115 9.82 18.69 1.95
N PHE A 116 10.38 19.50 1.06
CA PHE A 116 9.59 20.33 0.16
C PHE A 116 8.79 19.47 -0.83
N LEU A 117 9.38 18.40 -1.34
CA LEU A 117 8.70 17.46 -2.24
C LEU A 117 7.59 16.65 -1.56
N SER A 118 7.63 16.46 -0.27
CA SER A 118 6.57 15.79 0.47
C SER A 118 5.38 16.68 0.83
N ILE A 119 5.52 17.99 0.77
CA ILE A 119 4.45 18.92 1.20
C ILE A 119 3.88 19.69 0.01
N ILE A 120 4.75 20.27 -0.82
CA ILE A 120 4.34 21.23 -1.85
C ILE A 120 3.49 20.59 -2.94
N PRO A 121 3.87 19.44 -3.56
CA PRO A 121 3.09 18.85 -4.63
C PRO A 121 1.69 18.47 -4.20
N ALA A 122 1.54 17.66 -3.15
CA ALA A 122 0.24 17.23 -2.64
C ALA A 122 -0.66 18.42 -2.26
N THR A 123 -0.08 19.44 -1.61
CA THR A 123 -0.86 20.61 -1.19
C THR A 123 -1.33 21.43 -2.40
N LEU A 124 -0.43 21.72 -3.35
CA LEU A 124 -0.79 22.48 -4.54
C LEU A 124 -1.79 21.72 -5.42
N GLU A 125 -1.56 20.43 -5.65
CA GLU A 125 -2.47 19.59 -6.45
C GLU A 125 -3.84 19.50 -5.79
N GLY A 126 -3.90 19.15 -4.51
CA GLY A 126 -5.14 19.02 -3.77
C GLY A 126 -5.95 20.31 -3.74
N LEU A 127 -5.31 21.46 -3.48
CA LEU A 127 -5.96 22.76 -3.51
C LEU A 127 -6.40 23.16 -4.92
N THR A 128 -5.59 22.92 -5.93
CA THR A 128 -5.96 23.22 -7.33
C THR A 128 -7.20 22.46 -7.74
N ILE A 129 -7.25 21.15 -7.43
CA ILE A 129 -8.43 20.31 -7.70
C ILE A 129 -9.63 20.79 -6.90
N ALA A 130 -9.44 21.23 -5.65
CA ALA A 130 -10.51 21.79 -4.83
C ALA A 130 -11.15 23.01 -5.52
N PHE A 131 -10.35 23.97 -5.96
CA PHE A 131 -10.85 25.15 -6.66
C PHE A 131 -11.51 24.80 -8.00
N LEU A 132 -10.90 23.94 -8.80
CA LEU A 132 -11.47 23.51 -10.09
C LEU A 132 -12.78 22.76 -9.90
N SER A 133 -12.91 21.96 -8.85
CA SER A 133 -14.15 21.24 -8.51
C SER A 133 -15.30 22.20 -8.14
N MET A 134 -15.00 23.34 -7.52
CA MET A 134 -16.02 24.38 -7.28
C MET A 134 -16.56 24.93 -8.60
N ILE A 135 -15.70 25.13 -9.59
CA ILE A 135 -16.05 25.74 -10.87
C ILE A 135 -16.78 24.73 -11.79
N PHE A 136 -16.23 23.53 -11.92
CA PHE A 136 -16.73 22.57 -12.91
C PHE A 136 -17.77 21.58 -12.38
N LEU A 137 -17.73 21.26 -11.08
CA LEU A 137 -18.61 20.26 -10.46
C LEU A 137 -19.63 20.86 -9.52
N ASN A 138 -19.61 22.20 -9.30
CA ASN A 138 -20.45 22.90 -8.33
C ASN A 138 -20.32 22.35 -6.90
N PHE A 139 -19.14 21.85 -6.55
CA PHE A 139 -18.84 21.38 -5.19
C PHE A 139 -18.60 22.56 -4.25
N THR A 140 -18.85 22.34 -2.95
CA THR A 140 -18.31 23.25 -1.92
C THR A 140 -16.79 23.08 -1.85
N PHE A 141 -16.07 24.08 -1.33
CA PHE A 141 -14.61 23.98 -1.17
C PHE A 141 -14.19 22.72 -0.40
N VAL A 142 -14.93 22.37 0.67
CA VAL A 142 -14.64 21.18 1.49
C VAL A 142 -14.79 19.88 0.68
N GLN A 143 -15.85 19.76 -0.11
CA GLN A 143 -16.06 18.60 -0.99
C GLN A 143 -14.99 18.51 -2.07
N GLY A 144 -14.63 19.65 -2.66
CA GLY A 144 -13.55 19.73 -3.64
C GLY A 144 -12.18 19.39 -3.04
N ALA A 145 -11.91 19.80 -1.79
CA ALA A 145 -10.68 19.47 -1.09
C ALA A 145 -10.60 17.97 -0.75
N ILE A 146 -11.69 17.34 -0.33
CA ILE A 146 -11.76 15.90 -0.16
C ILE A 146 -11.36 15.18 -1.46
N LEU A 147 -11.99 15.55 -2.57
CA LEU A 147 -11.66 14.99 -3.89
C LEU A 147 -10.19 15.24 -4.27
N GLY A 148 -9.73 16.48 -4.08
CA GLY A 148 -8.38 16.90 -4.41
C GLY A 148 -7.31 16.12 -3.67
N PHE A 149 -7.44 15.97 -2.36
CA PHE A 149 -6.45 15.25 -1.56
C PHE A 149 -6.50 13.72 -1.69
N ILE A 150 -7.63 13.15 -2.14
CA ILE A 150 -7.67 11.73 -2.56
C ILE A 150 -6.82 11.52 -3.82
N ILE A 151 -6.86 12.45 -4.77
CA ILE A 151 -6.19 12.30 -6.07
C ILE A 151 -4.71 12.68 -5.97
N ALA A 152 -4.37 13.63 -5.08
CA ALA A 152 -3.01 14.16 -4.94
C ALA A 152 -1.96 13.16 -4.44
N ALA A 153 -2.37 12.03 -3.86
CA ALA A 153 -1.46 11.00 -3.38
C ALA A 153 -0.74 10.30 -4.54
N VAL A 154 0.60 10.32 -4.53
CA VAL A 154 1.42 9.71 -5.58
C VAL A 154 1.58 8.22 -5.35
N SER A 155 1.25 7.39 -6.34
CA SER A 155 1.34 5.94 -6.23
C SER A 155 2.79 5.43 -6.17
N PRO A 156 3.24 4.85 -5.04
CA PRO A 156 4.57 4.23 -4.95
C PRO A 156 4.77 3.09 -5.95
N ALA A 157 3.71 2.38 -6.32
CA ALA A 157 3.76 1.28 -7.27
C ALA A 157 4.21 1.70 -8.68
N VAL A 158 3.98 2.96 -9.05
CA VAL A 158 4.43 3.53 -10.33
C VAL A 158 5.80 4.18 -10.17
N LEU A 159 5.98 4.95 -9.10
CA LEU A 159 7.18 5.74 -8.90
C LEU A 159 8.41 4.88 -8.60
N VAL A 160 8.32 3.92 -7.67
CA VAL A 160 9.49 3.17 -7.19
C VAL A 160 10.16 2.38 -8.32
N PRO A 161 9.47 1.59 -9.16
CA PRO A 161 10.12 0.90 -10.27
C PRO A 161 10.85 1.84 -11.22
N SER A 162 10.24 3.00 -11.55
CA SER A 162 10.82 4.00 -12.43
C SER A 162 12.09 4.62 -11.82
N MET A 163 12.06 4.95 -10.54
CA MET A 163 13.22 5.52 -9.85
C MET A 163 14.35 4.50 -9.68
N VAL A 164 14.03 3.25 -9.38
CA VAL A 164 15.02 2.15 -9.31
C VAL A 164 15.68 1.93 -10.66
N ASP A 165 14.94 2.02 -11.77
CA ASP A 165 15.52 1.93 -13.11
C ASP A 165 16.49 3.09 -13.40
N LEU A 166 16.12 4.34 -13.05
CA LEU A 166 17.00 5.51 -13.16
C LEU A 166 18.28 5.35 -12.31
N ILE A 167 18.15 4.81 -11.10
CA ILE A 167 19.29 4.50 -10.22
C ILE A 167 20.24 3.50 -10.89
N LYS A 168 19.69 2.42 -11.47
CA LYS A 168 20.48 1.41 -12.18
C LYS A 168 21.21 1.99 -13.40
N ARG A 169 20.56 2.87 -14.13
CA ARG A 169 21.13 3.59 -15.29
C ARG A 169 22.04 4.76 -14.92
N LYS A 170 22.19 5.05 -13.61
CA LYS A 170 22.98 6.17 -13.09
C LYS A 170 22.52 7.56 -13.59
N ILE A 171 21.24 7.71 -13.91
CA ILE A 171 20.66 8.97 -14.37
C ILE A 171 20.25 9.81 -13.16
N GLY A 172 20.69 11.08 -13.11
CA GLY A 172 20.36 12.03 -12.03
C GLY A 172 21.02 11.73 -10.69
N GLN A 173 22.09 10.90 -10.67
CA GLN A 173 22.78 10.48 -9.44
C GLN A 173 23.60 11.60 -8.82
N ASP A 174 24.11 12.54 -9.61
CA ASP A 174 24.95 13.67 -9.14
C ASP A 174 24.24 14.51 -8.07
N LYS A 175 22.92 14.65 -8.21
CA LYS A 175 22.03 15.37 -7.30
C LYS A 175 21.11 14.44 -6.51
N ALA A 176 21.31 13.14 -6.58
CA ALA A 176 20.48 12.12 -5.95
C ALA A 176 18.96 12.29 -6.24
N ILE A 177 18.61 12.71 -7.47
CA ILE A 177 17.23 13.04 -7.86
C ILE A 177 16.28 11.85 -7.68
N PRO A 178 16.59 10.62 -8.16
CA PRO A 178 15.69 9.49 -7.98
C PRO A 178 15.45 9.16 -6.50
N GLN A 179 16.49 9.24 -5.67
CA GLN A 179 16.40 8.98 -4.23
C GLN A 179 15.55 10.07 -3.52
N MET A 180 15.72 11.33 -3.93
CA MET A 180 14.94 12.46 -3.43
C MET A 180 13.45 12.28 -3.74
N LEU A 181 13.11 11.85 -4.95
CA LEU A 181 11.73 11.57 -5.35
C LEU A 181 11.14 10.37 -4.57
N LEU A 182 11.93 9.31 -4.34
CA LEU A 182 11.49 8.16 -3.53
C LEU A 182 11.13 8.57 -2.11
N VAL A 183 11.98 9.36 -1.46
CA VAL A 183 11.74 9.83 -0.08
C VAL A 183 10.59 10.84 -0.04
N GLY A 184 10.58 11.80 -0.95
CA GLY A 184 9.54 12.84 -1.04
C GLY A 184 8.16 12.26 -1.24
N ALA A 185 7.99 11.36 -2.20
CA ALA A 185 6.70 10.74 -2.51
C ALA A 185 6.21 9.81 -1.39
N SER A 186 7.09 9.13 -0.65
CA SER A 186 6.65 8.32 0.50
C SER A 186 6.07 9.17 1.64
N ALA A 187 6.55 10.40 1.82
CA ALA A 187 6.04 11.34 2.83
C ALA A 187 4.85 12.16 2.31
N ASP A 188 4.76 12.38 1.00
CA ASP A 188 3.66 13.04 0.30
C ASP A 188 2.31 12.36 0.56
N ASP A 189 2.26 11.03 0.51
CA ASP A 189 1.09 10.23 0.87
C ASP A 189 0.59 10.55 2.28
N THR A 190 1.49 10.70 3.25
CA THR A 190 1.11 11.04 4.63
C THR A 190 0.46 12.41 4.71
N VAL A 191 0.99 13.40 3.97
CA VAL A 191 0.42 14.76 3.91
C VAL A 191 -0.94 14.73 3.23
N ALA A 192 -1.05 14.06 2.08
CA ALA A 192 -2.30 13.94 1.32
C ALA A 192 -3.41 13.26 2.14
N ILE A 193 -3.12 12.12 2.78
CA ILE A 193 -4.08 11.38 3.60
C ILE A 193 -4.51 12.21 4.81
N THR A 194 -3.59 12.92 5.47
CA THR A 194 -3.93 13.73 6.65
C THR A 194 -4.82 14.91 6.25
N LEU A 195 -4.51 15.60 5.16
CA LEU A 195 -5.36 16.68 4.66
C LEU A 195 -6.73 16.16 4.20
N PHE A 196 -6.76 15.02 3.53
CA PHE A 196 -8.01 14.33 3.17
C PHE A 196 -8.87 14.05 4.42
N THR A 197 -8.30 13.40 5.44
CA THR A 197 -9.04 13.06 6.67
C THR A 197 -9.50 14.30 7.43
N THR A 198 -8.69 15.37 7.42
CA THR A 198 -9.06 16.67 8.00
C THR A 198 -10.30 17.25 7.31
N PHE A 199 -10.31 17.35 5.99
CA PHE A 199 -11.46 17.90 5.25
C PHE A 199 -12.68 16.98 5.32
N LEU A 200 -12.49 15.66 5.33
CA LEU A 200 -13.55 14.68 5.54
C LEU A 200 -14.18 14.86 6.93
N GLY A 201 -13.36 15.03 7.97
CA GLY A 201 -13.81 15.30 9.32
C GLY A 201 -14.61 16.61 9.42
N ILE A 202 -14.16 17.70 8.80
CA ILE A 202 -14.89 18.96 8.71
C ILE A 202 -16.27 18.75 8.04
N TYR A 203 -16.32 18.00 6.94
CA TYR A 203 -17.55 17.71 6.23
C TYR A 203 -18.54 16.92 7.10
N MET A 204 -18.07 15.89 7.78
CA MET A 204 -18.89 15.05 8.67
C MET A 204 -19.38 15.82 9.91
N SER A 205 -18.53 16.69 10.48
CA SER A 205 -18.88 17.51 11.66
C SER A 205 -19.93 18.56 11.32
N SER A 206 -19.84 19.16 10.14
CA SER A 206 -20.84 20.12 9.65
C SER A 206 -22.24 19.50 9.58
N ASN A 207 -22.32 18.19 9.34
CA ASN A 207 -23.60 17.48 9.27
C ASN A 207 -24.07 16.94 10.63
N ASN A 208 -23.17 16.69 11.60
CA ASN A 208 -23.46 16.03 12.88
C ASN A 208 -23.34 16.95 14.11
N GLY A 209 -23.03 18.24 13.94
CA GLY A 209 -22.89 19.21 15.04
C GLY A 209 -21.69 18.99 15.96
N GLN A 210 -20.72 18.18 15.60
CA GLN A 210 -19.47 17.97 16.33
C GLN A 210 -18.36 18.89 15.80
N SER A 211 -17.66 19.61 16.68
CA SER A 211 -16.55 20.48 16.30
C SER A 211 -15.24 19.68 16.27
N ILE A 212 -14.67 19.47 15.07
CA ILE A 212 -13.31 18.97 14.93
C ILE A 212 -12.34 20.16 14.96
N SER A 213 -11.31 20.07 15.78
CA SER A 213 -10.24 21.06 15.80
C SER A 213 -9.31 20.85 14.61
N ILE A 214 -9.44 21.72 13.60
CA ILE A 214 -8.55 21.72 12.42
C ILE A 214 -7.07 21.82 12.84
N ALA A 215 -6.80 22.59 13.92
CA ALA A 215 -5.46 22.75 14.43
C ALA A 215 -4.86 21.42 14.92
N SER A 216 -5.62 20.58 15.64
CA SER A 216 -5.12 19.29 16.12
C SER A 216 -4.78 18.34 14.97
N GLU A 217 -5.59 18.33 13.91
CA GLU A 217 -5.33 17.51 12.73
C GLU A 217 -4.09 17.96 11.96
N LEU A 218 -3.92 19.26 11.74
CA LEU A 218 -2.72 19.81 11.10
C LEU A 218 -1.44 19.55 11.91
N PHE A 219 -1.51 19.60 13.25
CA PHE A 219 -0.38 19.25 14.11
C PHE A 219 -0.07 17.74 14.10
N SER A 220 -1.01 16.88 13.73
CA SER A 220 -0.77 15.45 13.62
C SER A 220 0.22 15.09 12.51
N ILE A 221 0.29 15.89 11.41
CA ILE A 221 1.19 15.63 10.27
C ILE A 221 2.66 15.56 10.71
N PRO A 222 3.26 16.62 11.29
CA PRO A 222 4.65 16.57 11.71
C PRO A 222 4.90 15.51 12.78
N ILE A 223 3.96 15.30 13.70
CA ILE A 223 4.06 14.28 14.74
C ILE A 223 4.11 12.87 14.11
N THR A 224 3.23 12.59 13.15
CA THR A 224 3.20 11.30 12.45
C THR A 224 4.50 11.06 11.68
N ILE A 225 5.00 12.06 10.96
CA ILE A 225 6.26 11.93 10.21
C ILE A 225 7.44 11.68 11.16
N ILE A 226 7.57 12.46 12.22
CA ILE A 226 8.68 12.34 13.18
C ILE A 226 8.61 10.99 13.91
N SER A 227 7.43 10.59 14.38
CA SER A 227 7.24 9.31 15.07
C SER A 227 7.52 8.11 14.14
N SER A 228 7.10 8.17 12.89
CA SER A 228 7.36 7.11 11.89
C SER A 228 8.86 6.99 11.60
N ILE A 229 9.57 8.11 11.45
CA ILE A 229 11.03 8.10 11.27
C ILE A 229 11.73 7.50 12.49
N PHE A 230 11.31 7.91 13.71
CA PHE A 230 11.89 7.41 14.96
C PHE A 230 11.65 5.89 15.14
N ILE A 231 10.42 5.44 14.92
CA ILE A 231 10.06 4.01 14.99
C ILE A 231 10.82 3.23 13.92
N GLY A 232 10.86 3.71 12.68
CA GLY A 232 11.59 3.09 11.59
C GLY A 232 13.10 2.98 11.88
N TRP A 233 13.71 4.04 12.44
CA TRP A 233 15.10 4.03 12.87
C TRP A 233 15.37 3.00 13.99
N LEU A 234 14.51 2.96 15.00
CA LEU A 234 14.61 2.00 16.11
C LEU A 234 14.51 0.56 15.61
N LEU A 235 13.53 0.27 14.76
CA LEU A 235 13.32 -1.06 14.16
C LEU A 235 14.49 -1.45 13.25
N ALA A 236 15.02 -0.53 12.46
CA ALA A 236 16.21 -0.75 11.64
C ALA A 236 17.44 -1.05 12.50
N PHE A 237 17.62 -0.34 13.62
CA PHE A 237 18.71 -0.57 14.58
C PHE A 237 18.61 -1.98 15.20
N LEU A 238 17.43 -2.39 15.64
CA LEU A 238 17.18 -3.73 16.19
C LEU A 238 17.41 -4.82 15.14
N THR A 239 16.87 -4.63 13.94
CA THR A 239 17.05 -5.55 12.81
C THR A 239 18.52 -5.68 12.45
N LYS A 240 19.27 -4.56 12.37
CA LYS A 240 20.73 -4.58 12.12
C LYS A 240 21.49 -5.41 13.16
N LYS A 241 21.10 -5.30 14.45
CA LYS A 241 21.71 -6.10 15.54
C LYS A 241 21.43 -7.58 15.35
N LEU A 242 20.21 -7.95 14.98
CA LEU A 242 19.78 -9.31 14.68
C LEU A 242 20.55 -9.88 13.47
N LEU A 243 20.68 -9.10 12.40
CA LEU A 243 21.32 -9.54 11.14
C LEU A 243 22.84 -9.71 11.25
N LYS A 244 23.52 -9.14 12.28
CA LYS A 244 24.95 -9.33 12.49
C LYS A 244 25.34 -10.79 12.74
N VAL A 245 24.45 -11.58 13.32
CA VAL A 245 24.68 -13.00 13.63
C VAL A 245 24.59 -13.88 12.38
N ILE A 246 23.97 -13.39 11.32
CA ILE A 246 23.67 -14.15 10.10
C ILE A 246 24.78 -13.95 9.08
N LYS A 247 25.39 -15.04 8.61
CA LYS A 247 26.51 -14.98 7.66
C LYS A 247 26.07 -14.84 6.19
N PHE A 248 24.90 -15.39 5.82
CA PHE A 248 24.43 -15.41 4.44
C PHE A 248 23.68 -14.14 4.06
N ASN A 249 24.12 -13.45 3.02
CA ASN A 249 23.51 -12.20 2.56
C ASN A 249 22.06 -12.36 2.11
N ALA A 250 21.73 -13.45 1.39
CA ALA A 250 20.34 -13.71 0.98
C ALA A 250 19.40 -13.86 2.18
N LEU A 251 19.85 -14.57 3.23
CA LEU A 251 19.05 -14.75 4.46
C LEU A 251 18.86 -13.42 5.20
N ARG A 252 19.84 -12.52 5.19
CA ARG A 252 19.71 -11.17 5.76
C ARG A 252 18.59 -10.37 5.08
N VAL A 253 18.55 -10.41 3.73
CA VAL A 253 17.51 -9.71 2.95
C VAL A 253 16.14 -10.30 3.25
N ILE A 254 16.01 -11.62 3.26
CA ILE A 254 14.74 -12.31 3.56
C ILE A 254 14.25 -11.96 4.96
N ILE A 255 15.10 -11.98 5.98
CA ILE A 255 14.72 -11.64 7.35
C ILE A 255 14.31 -10.17 7.47
N ALA A 256 15.08 -9.25 6.84
CA ALA A 256 14.69 -7.84 6.82
C ALA A 256 13.32 -7.63 6.16
N PHE A 257 13.05 -8.33 5.06
CA PHE A 257 11.76 -8.29 4.40
C PHE A 257 10.62 -8.86 5.27
N ILE A 258 10.84 -9.98 5.95
CA ILE A 258 9.88 -10.56 6.89
C ILE A 258 9.56 -9.58 8.03
N VAL A 259 10.57 -8.88 8.56
CA VAL A 259 10.36 -7.85 9.59
C VAL A 259 9.44 -6.73 9.06
N CYS A 260 9.64 -6.26 7.83
CA CYS A 260 8.76 -5.26 7.22
C CYS A 260 7.32 -5.77 7.07
N LEU A 261 7.14 -7.03 6.66
CA LEU A 261 5.81 -7.65 6.58
C LEU A 261 5.13 -7.77 7.95
N LEU A 262 5.87 -8.15 8.98
CA LEU A 262 5.34 -8.24 10.35
C LEU A 262 4.90 -6.87 10.88
N ILE A 263 5.66 -5.80 10.61
CA ILE A 263 5.29 -4.44 10.97
C ILE A 263 3.95 -4.07 10.30
N ARG A 264 3.80 -4.36 9.02
CA ARG A 264 2.55 -4.10 8.29
C ARG A 264 1.36 -4.89 8.84
N LEU A 265 1.56 -6.15 9.20
CA LEU A 265 0.53 -6.98 9.85
C LEU A 265 0.10 -6.42 11.21
N VAL A 266 1.06 -5.95 12.01
CA VAL A 266 0.78 -5.32 13.31
C VAL A 266 -0.01 -4.04 13.09
N GLU A 267 0.40 -3.17 12.17
CA GLU A 267 -0.31 -1.94 11.81
C GLU A 267 -1.77 -2.22 11.43
N ASN A 268 -2.01 -3.13 10.50
CA ASN A 268 -3.36 -3.51 10.08
C ASN A 268 -4.20 -4.05 11.25
N THR A 269 -3.60 -4.78 12.18
CA THR A 269 -4.31 -5.33 13.34
C THR A 269 -4.71 -4.23 14.33
N PHE A 270 -3.85 -3.23 14.53
CA PHE A 270 -4.16 -2.09 15.41
C PHE A 270 -5.18 -1.14 14.77
N HIS A 271 -5.08 -0.83 13.48
CA HIS A 271 -6.08 -0.02 12.78
C HIS A 271 -7.47 -0.66 12.78
N LEU A 272 -7.56 -1.99 12.58
CA LEU A 272 -8.81 -2.72 12.68
C LEU A 272 -9.44 -2.67 14.09
N LYS A 273 -8.62 -2.59 15.16
CA LYS A 273 -9.13 -2.45 16.54
C LYS A 273 -9.66 -1.04 16.81
N ILE A 274 -8.98 -0.02 16.35
CA ILE A 274 -9.40 1.39 16.54
C ILE A 274 -10.71 1.66 15.78
N HIS A 275 -10.86 1.13 14.57
CA HIS A 275 -12.06 1.31 13.76
C HIS A 275 -13.29 0.52 14.25
N LYS A 276 -13.10 -0.52 15.08
CA LYS A 276 -14.21 -1.26 15.73
C LYS A 276 -14.62 -0.68 17.09
N SER A 277 -13.86 0.28 17.64
CA SER A 277 -14.13 0.93 18.92
C SER A 277 -14.65 2.37 18.78
N LEU A 278 -14.85 2.85 17.57
CA LEU A 278 -15.55 4.07 17.17
C LEU A 278 -16.85 3.73 16.47
#